data_360f896f5111028cd9638a682f9ba1dc
#
_entry.id   360f896f5111028cd9638a682f9ba1dc
#
_cell.length_a   1.000
_cell.length_b   1.000
_cell.length_c   1.000
_cell.angle_alpha   90.00
_cell.angle_beta   90.00
_cell.angle_gamma   90.00
#
_symmetry.space_group_name_H-M   'P 1'
#
loop_
_entity.id
_entity.type
_entity.pdbx_description
1 polymer ?
#
loop_
_entity_poly.entity_id
_entity_poly.type
_entity_poly.pdbx_seq_one_letter_code
_entity_poly.pdbx_strand_id
1 'polypeptide(L)'
;MVFVDYLWKKYAVAYRFDIKEIIFIKRILQYVLPNTLRSKFCNFLFKRYMDKDEKDFAVELYMSKEELKEMIRSKMYVGCHGYEHLWLNTLSKRSQLQEIEKGLNFLNKIGAPTADWVMNYPYGAYNSNTLEILKIKNCCIGLTAENAMAQLVKDNFFELPRFDTNDFKKQ
;
A
#
# COMPACT_ATOMS: atom_id res chain seq x y z
N MET A 1 -27.32 -1.68 -16.32
CA MET A 1 -27.88 -1.90 -14.97
C MET A 1 -27.33 -3.20 -14.37
N VAL A 2 -27.50 -4.36 -14.98
CA VAL A 2 -27.04 -5.68 -14.48
C VAL A 2 -25.57 -5.75 -14.03
N PHE A 3 -24.63 -5.10 -14.74
CA PHE A 3 -23.20 -5.13 -14.40
C PHE A 3 -22.87 -4.33 -13.14
N VAL A 4 -23.47 -3.16 -12.96
CA VAL A 4 -23.28 -2.34 -11.75
C VAL A 4 -23.87 -3.05 -10.53
N ASP A 5 -25.04 -3.68 -10.67
CA ASP A 5 -25.67 -4.45 -9.59
C ASP A 5 -24.82 -5.66 -9.16
N TYR A 6 -24.17 -6.32 -10.13
CA TYR A 6 -23.21 -7.39 -9.85
C TYR A 6 -22.00 -6.88 -9.06
N LEU A 7 -21.39 -5.77 -9.51
CA LEU A 7 -20.26 -5.18 -8.81
C LEU A 7 -20.64 -4.71 -7.40
N TRP A 8 -21.80 -4.11 -7.25
CA TRP A 8 -22.31 -3.69 -5.95
C TRP A 8 -22.43 -4.88 -4.99
N LYS A 9 -23.13 -5.95 -5.41
CA LYS A 9 -23.28 -7.17 -4.60
C LYS A 9 -21.94 -7.77 -4.18
N LYS A 10 -20.93 -7.70 -5.07
CA LYS A 10 -19.62 -8.29 -4.84
C LYS A 10 -18.71 -7.46 -3.94
N TYR A 11 -18.75 -6.13 -4.05
CA TYR A 11 -17.75 -5.25 -3.45
C TYR A 11 -18.29 -4.29 -2.39
N ALA A 12 -19.62 -4.07 -2.32
CA ALA A 12 -20.22 -3.19 -1.31
C ALA A 12 -20.44 -3.93 0.02
N VAL A 13 -19.34 -4.31 0.65
CA VAL A 13 -19.34 -4.99 1.95
C VAL A 13 -18.58 -4.11 2.95
N ALA A 14 -19.26 -3.68 4.02
CA ALA A 14 -18.64 -2.89 5.08
C ALA A 14 -17.37 -3.60 5.61
N TYR A 15 -16.30 -2.85 5.80
CA TYR A 15 -15.04 -3.40 6.25
C TYR A 15 -14.36 -2.48 7.25
N ARG A 16 -14.01 -3.03 8.42
CA ARG A 16 -13.38 -2.31 9.53
C ARG A 16 -14.17 -1.05 9.91
N PHE A 17 -13.68 0.12 9.52
CA PHE A 17 -14.21 1.44 9.92
C PHE A 17 -15.04 2.11 8.82
N ASP A 18 -15.12 1.50 7.64
CA ASP A 18 -15.80 2.07 6.48
C ASP A 18 -17.15 1.38 6.20
N ILE A 19 -18.15 2.18 5.88
CA ILE A 19 -19.45 1.69 5.40
C ILE A 19 -19.34 1.11 3.99
N LYS A 20 -20.34 0.31 3.60
CA LYS A 20 -20.34 -0.43 2.32
C LYS A 20 -20.19 0.46 1.08
N GLU A 21 -20.76 1.67 1.10
CA GLU A 21 -20.70 2.64 0.00
C GLU A 21 -19.25 3.13 -0.22
N ILE A 22 -18.54 3.44 0.86
CA ILE A 22 -17.12 3.85 0.83
C ILE A 22 -16.24 2.69 0.36
N ILE A 23 -16.48 1.48 0.89
CA ILE A 23 -15.74 0.30 0.47
C ILE A 23 -15.98 -0.01 -1.01
N PHE A 24 -17.23 0.13 -1.50
CA PHE A 24 -17.52 -0.05 -2.92
C PHE A 24 -16.69 0.89 -3.80
N ILE A 25 -16.67 2.18 -3.50
CA ILE A 25 -15.90 3.18 -4.24
C ILE A 25 -14.40 2.85 -4.18
N LYS A 26 -13.87 2.55 -2.99
CA LYS A 26 -12.47 2.13 -2.82
C LYS A 26 -12.13 0.91 -3.67
N ARG A 27 -12.94 -0.14 -3.66
CA ARG A 27 -12.70 -1.38 -4.44
C ARG A 27 -12.78 -1.14 -5.95
N ILE A 28 -13.74 -0.35 -6.41
CA ILE A 28 -13.83 0.00 -7.83
C ILE A 28 -12.57 0.75 -8.28
N LEU A 29 -12.15 1.77 -7.55
CA LEU A 29 -11.00 2.60 -7.92
C LEU A 29 -9.66 1.88 -7.73
N GLN A 30 -9.51 1.05 -6.71
CA GLN A 30 -8.22 0.46 -6.34
C GLN A 30 -7.98 -0.93 -6.96
N TYR A 31 -9.05 -1.66 -7.26
CA TYR A 31 -8.97 -3.08 -7.60
C TYR A 31 -9.65 -3.45 -8.92
N VAL A 32 -10.85 -2.92 -9.19
CA VAL A 32 -11.65 -3.34 -10.34
C VAL A 32 -11.25 -2.63 -11.63
N LEU A 33 -11.02 -1.33 -11.56
CA LEU A 33 -10.65 -0.55 -12.73
C LEU A 33 -9.19 -0.82 -13.16
N PRO A 34 -8.94 -1.03 -14.47
CA PRO A 34 -7.59 -1.02 -15.00
C PRO A 34 -6.85 0.27 -14.62
N ASN A 35 -5.55 0.17 -14.33
CA ASN A 35 -4.75 1.31 -13.85
C ASN A 35 -4.84 2.55 -14.73
N THR A 36 -4.88 2.37 -16.06
CA THR A 36 -5.01 3.48 -17.02
C THR A 36 -6.35 4.22 -16.91
N LEU A 37 -7.45 3.49 -16.70
CA LEU A 37 -8.78 4.08 -16.49
C LEU A 37 -8.88 4.72 -15.12
N ARG A 38 -8.34 4.06 -14.08
CA ARG A 38 -8.27 4.60 -12.73
C ARG A 38 -7.61 5.97 -12.71
N SER A 39 -6.39 6.09 -13.28
CA SER A 39 -5.66 7.35 -13.30
C SER A 39 -6.44 8.44 -14.02
N LYS A 40 -7.01 8.15 -15.20
CA LYS A 40 -7.84 9.11 -15.93
C LYS A 40 -9.06 9.58 -15.13
N PHE A 41 -9.73 8.65 -14.46
CA PHE A 41 -10.91 8.94 -13.68
C PHE A 41 -10.58 9.73 -12.41
N CYS A 42 -9.54 9.35 -11.68
CA CYS A 42 -9.07 10.09 -10.50
C CYS A 42 -8.64 11.52 -10.87
N ASN A 43 -7.88 11.68 -11.96
CA ASN A 43 -7.48 13.02 -12.45
C ASN A 43 -8.69 13.86 -12.87
N PHE A 44 -9.70 13.26 -13.50
CA PHE A 44 -10.93 13.94 -13.84
C PHE A 44 -11.68 14.41 -12.58
N LEU A 45 -11.84 13.53 -11.58
CA LEU A 45 -12.49 13.88 -10.32
C LEU A 45 -11.70 14.97 -9.57
N PHE A 46 -10.38 14.84 -9.50
CA PHE A 46 -9.54 15.83 -8.87
C PHE A 46 -9.74 17.20 -9.49
N LYS A 47 -9.60 17.33 -10.81
CA LYS A 47 -9.82 18.58 -11.53
C LYS A 47 -11.25 19.13 -11.42
N ARG A 48 -12.22 18.26 -11.24
CA ARG A 48 -13.66 18.64 -11.16
C ARG A 48 -14.03 19.21 -9.78
N TYR A 49 -13.41 18.68 -8.72
CA TYR A 49 -13.84 18.95 -7.35
C TYR A 49 -12.78 19.61 -6.47
N MET A 50 -11.52 19.62 -6.89
CA MET A 50 -10.45 20.28 -6.16
C MET A 50 -10.10 21.60 -6.86
N ASP A 51 -10.13 22.69 -6.10
CA ASP A 51 -9.77 24.05 -6.58
C ASP A 51 -8.27 24.32 -6.36
N LYS A 52 -7.42 23.31 -6.59
CA LYS A 52 -5.96 23.38 -6.45
C LYS A 52 -5.28 22.61 -7.56
N ASP A 53 -4.07 23.01 -7.91
CA ASP A 53 -3.20 22.18 -8.74
C ASP A 53 -2.78 20.90 -7.99
N GLU A 54 -2.70 19.79 -8.70
CA GLU A 54 -2.36 18.48 -8.10
C GLU A 54 -0.96 18.49 -7.47
N LYS A 55 -0.01 19.24 -8.05
CA LYS A 55 1.35 19.34 -7.51
C LYS A 55 1.39 20.13 -6.20
N ASP A 56 0.66 21.24 -6.14
CA ASP A 56 0.57 22.05 -4.92
C ASP A 56 -0.13 21.27 -3.81
N PHE A 57 -1.19 20.56 -4.15
CA PHE A 57 -1.86 19.66 -3.21
C PHE A 57 -0.95 18.52 -2.71
N ALA A 58 -0.15 17.94 -3.61
CA ALA A 58 0.79 16.88 -3.25
C ALA A 58 1.88 17.37 -2.28
N VAL A 59 2.36 18.61 -2.42
CA VAL A 59 3.33 19.22 -1.49
C VAL A 59 2.74 19.41 -0.09
N GLU A 60 1.46 19.72 0.02
CA GLU A 60 0.79 19.83 1.31
C GLU A 60 0.52 18.47 1.98
N LEU A 61 0.34 17.42 1.18
CA LEU A 61 -0.12 16.11 1.68
C LEU A 61 1.02 15.10 1.89
N TYR A 62 2.05 15.14 1.05
CA TYR A 62 3.11 14.14 1.05
C TYR A 62 4.46 14.72 1.47
N MET A 63 5.23 13.92 2.19
CA MET A 63 6.60 14.28 2.54
C MET A 63 7.49 14.38 1.30
N SER A 64 8.34 15.41 1.30
CA SER A 64 9.41 15.58 0.33
C SER A 64 10.54 14.55 0.55
N LYS A 65 11.42 14.40 -0.45
CA LYS A 65 12.62 13.56 -0.29
C LYS A 65 13.55 14.09 0.81
N GLU A 66 13.62 15.39 0.99
CA GLU A 66 14.50 16.00 2.01
C GLU A 66 13.96 15.73 3.42
N GLU A 67 12.66 15.78 3.61
CA GLU A 67 12.04 15.38 4.90
C GLU A 67 12.26 13.91 5.20
N LEU A 68 12.15 13.02 4.21
CA LEU A 68 12.48 11.59 4.39
C LEU A 68 13.95 11.39 4.75
N LYS A 69 14.89 12.13 4.14
CA LYS A 69 16.31 12.09 4.51
C LYS A 69 16.54 12.62 5.94
N GLU A 70 15.80 13.65 6.35
CA GLU A 70 15.86 14.15 7.73
C GLU A 70 15.40 13.10 8.74
N MET A 71 14.30 12.39 8.44
CA MET A 71 13.87 11.26 9.27
C MET A 71 14.98 10.22 9.43
N ILE A 72 15.66 9.86 8.32
CA ILE A 72 16.77 8.90 8.36
C ILE A 72 17.95 9.44 9.18
N ARG A 73 18.33 10.72 9.00
CA ARG A 73 19.37 11.38 9.83
C ARG A 73 19.00 11.37 11.31
N SER A 74 17.72 11.53 11.62
CA SER A 74 17.16 11.44 12.97
C SER A 74 16.97 10.00 13.46
N LYS A 75 17.57 9.00 12.75
CA LYS A 75 17.53 7.57 13.08
C LYS A 75 16.13 6.96 13.08
N MET A 76 15.18 7.56 12.36
CA MET A 76 13.89 6.94 12.09
C MET A 76 14.02 5.94 10.95
N TYR A 77 13.29 4.83 11.06
CA TYR A 77 13.30 3.82 10.02
C TYR A 77 12.30 4.17 8.91
N VAL A 78 12.75 4.07 7.65
CA VAL A 78 11.91 4.23 6.46
C VAL A 78 11.93 2.91 5.69
N GLY A 79 10.78 2.24 5.62
CA GLY A 79 10.59 0.94 4.96
C GLY A 79 9.89 1.05 3.61
N CYS A 80 9.70 -0.11 2.95
CA CYS A 80 9.05 -0.22 1.65
C CYS A 80 7.55 -0.48 1.79
N HIS A 81 6.74 0.22 0.99
CA HIS A 81 5.30 -0.01 0.87
C HIS A 81 4.85 -0.13 -0.61
N GLY A 82 5.69 -0.75 -1.44
CA GLY A 82 5.55 -0.71 -2.90
C GLY A 82 6.00 0.65 -3.46
N TYR A 83 5.90 0.80 -4.77
CA TYR A 83 6.24 2.04 -5.46
C TYR A 83 4.99 2.80 -5.91
N GLU A 84 4.05 2.08 -6.56
CA GLU A 84 2.78 2.62 -7.06
C GLU A 84 1.58 2.22 -6.17
N HIS A 85 1.85 1.63 -5.00
CA HIS A 85 0.83 1.21 -4.06
C HIS A 85 -0.21 0.26 -4.68
N LEU A 86 0.25 -0.75 -5.44
CA LEU A 86 -0.60 -1.72 -6.13
C LEU A 86 -0.93 -2.93 -5.25
N TRP A 87 -2.04 -3.59 -5.55
CA TRP A 87 -2.38 -4.90 -4.97
C TRP A 87 -1.44 -5.96 -5.53
N LEU A 88 -0.38 -6.32 -4.80
CA LEU A 88 0.68 -7.19 -5.30
C LEU A 88 0.15 -8.56 -5.77
N ASN A 89 -0.79 -9.15 -5.03
CA ASN A 89 -1.38 -10.45 -5.38
C ASN A 89 -2.18 -10.47 -6.69
N THR A 90 -2.47 -9.32 -7.28
CA THR A 90 -3.15 -9.21 -8.59
C THR A 90 -2.18 -9.07 -9.76
N LEU A 91 -0.88 -8.90 -9.46
CA LEU A 91 0.17 -8.70 -10.44
C LEU A 91 0.85 -10.02 -10.83
N SER A 92 1.39 -10.08 -12.05
CA SER A 92 2.33 -11.14 -12.42
C SER A 92 3.59 -11.08 -11.54
N LYS A 93 4.29 -12.21 -11.37
CA LYS A 93 5.55 -12.27 -10.59
C LYS A 93 6.56 -11.23 -11.08
N ARG A 94 6.68 -11.05 -12.41
CA ARG A 94 7.56 -10.04 -13.01
C ARG A 94 7.16 -8.61 -12.62
N SER A 95 5.87 -8.30 -12.63
CA SER A 95 5.38 -6.97 -12.25
C SER A 95 5.54 -6.71 -10.76
N GLN A 96 5.35 -7.73 -9.90
CA GLN A 96 5.63 -7.63 -8.47
C GLN A 96 7.11 -7.33 -8.21
N LEU A 97 8.02 -8.03 -8.91
CA LEU A 97 9.45 -7.80 -8.80
C LEU A 97 9.80 -6.35 -9.18
N GLN A 98 9.28 -5.86 -10.31
CA GLN A 98 9.50 -4.48 -10.76
C GLN A 98 8.99 -3.43 -9.75
N GLU A 99 7.83 -3.67 -9.16
CA GLU A 99 7.23 -2.79 -8.15
C GLU A 99 8.10 -2.70 -6.90
N ILE A 100 8.59 -3.83 -6.41
CA ILE A 100 9.49 -3.90 -5.25
C ILE A 100 10.86 -3.27 -5.58
N GLU A 101 11.44 -3.57 -6.74
CA GLU A 101 12.73 -3.00 -7.15
C GLU A 101 12.68 -1.48 -7.31
N LYS A 102 11.60 -0.93 -7.85
CA LYS A 102 11.40 0.53 -7.90
C LYS A 102 11.34 1.14 -6.49
N GLY A 103 10.64 0.50 -5.57
CA GLY A 103 10.59 0.91 -4.16
C GLY A 103 11.97 0.90 -3.50
N LEU A 104 12.72 -0.20 -3.64
CA LEU A 104 14.09 -0.31 -3.11
C LEU A 104 15.05 0.72 -3.72
N ASN A 105 14.95 0.95 -5.02
CA ASN A 105 15.74 1.98 -5.71
C ASN A 105 15.42 3.39 -5.17
N PHE A 106 14.17 3.66 -4.83
CA PHE A 106 13.79 4.92 -4.18
C PHE A 106 14.39 5.01 -2.77
N LEU A 107 14.27 3.96 -1.94
CA LEU A 107 14.87 3.91 -0.61
C LEU A 107 16.37 4.14 -0.66
N ASN A 108 17.08 3.49 -1.58
CA ASN A 108 18.51 3.70 -1.78
C ASN A 108 18.84 5.17 -2.12
N LYS A 109 18.07 5.83 -2.98
CA LYS A 109 18.26 7.23 -3.36
C LYS A 109 18.12 8.23 -2.20
N ILE A 110 17.33 7.89 -1.18
CA ILE A 110 17.18 8.73 0.02
C ILE A 110 18.09 8.31 1.15
N GLY A 111 18.90 7.25 0.98
CA GLY A 111 19.83 6.73 2.00
C GLY A 111 19.17 5.83 3.05
N ALA A 112 17.98 5.32 2.79
CA ALA A 112 17.32 4.32 3.64
C ALA A 112 17.93 2.92 3.45
N PRO A 113 17.85 2.02 4.45
CA PRO A 113 18.34 0.65 4.34
C PRO A 113 17.67 -0.11 3.19
N THR A 114 18.48 -0.82 2.37
CA THR A 114 18.04 -1.73 1.31
C THR A 114 18.59 -3.15 1.49
N ALA A 115 19.36 -3.37 2.55
CA ALA A 115 19.67 -4.67 3.15
C ALA A 115 18.88 -4.77 4.46
N ASP A 116 18.34 -5.94 4.76
CA ASP A 116 17.51 -6.19 5.94
C ASP A 116 16.33 -5.21 6.08
N TRP A 117 15.73 -4.88 4.93
CA TRP A 117 14.64 -3.93 4.83
C TRP A 117 13.29 -4.56 5.22
N VAL A 118 12.32 -3.71 5.55
CA VAL A 118 10.97 -4.12 5.94
C VAL A 118 9.98 -3.83 4.83
N MET A 119 9.16 -4.82 4.49
CA MET A 119 8.01 -4.70 3.59
C MET A 119 6.74 -4.50 4.38
N ASN A 120 5.97 -3.48 4.04
CA ASN A 120 4.60 -3.30 4.47
C ASN A 120 3.70 -3.49 3.25
N TYR A 121 2.89 -4.55 3.23
CA TYR A 121 2.11 -4.87 2.03
C TYR A 121 1.01 -3.84 1.76
N PRO A 122 0.98 -3.19 0.57
CA PRO A 122 -0.15 -2.36 0.18
C PRO A 122 -1.46 -3.15 0.28
N TYR A 123 -2.43 -2.61 1.00
CA TYR A 123 -3.72 -3.27 1.28
C TYR A 123 -3.62 -4.62 2.02
N GLY A 124 -2.46 -5.00 2.53
CA GLY A 124 -2.20 -6.35 3.03
C GLY A 124 -2.17 -7.42 1.93
N ALA A 125 -2.04 -7.02 0.66
CA ALA A 125 -2.14 -7.91 -0.49
C ALA A 125 -0.78 -8.49 -0.90
N TYR A 126 -0.61 -9.80 -0.75
CA TYR A 126 0.56 -10.56 -1.16
C TYR A 126 0.17 -12.00 -1.56
N ASN A 127 1.09 -12.74 -2.14
CA ASN A 127 0.96 -14.15 -2.46
C ASN A 127 2.34 -14.84 -2.43
N SER A 128 2.40 -16.15 -2.75
CA SER A 128 3.64 -16.93 -2.75
C SER A 128 4.77 -16.30 -3.61
N ASN A 129 4.43 -15.73 -4.76
CA ASN A 129 5.40 -15.01 -5.60
C ASN A 129 5.99 -13.80 -4.88
N THR A 130 5.16 -13.07 -4.12
CA THR A 130 5.62 -11.93 -3.31
C THR A 130 6.65 -12.40 -2.28
N LEU A 131 6.32 -13.46 -1.52
CA LEU A 131 7.20 -14.01 -0.47
C LEU A 131 8.54 -14.49 -1.03
N GLU A 132 8.53 -15.16 -2.20
CA GLU A 132 9.78 -15.54 -2.89
C GLU A 132 10.63 -14.33 -3.28
N ILE A 133 10.01 -13.27 -3.80
CA ILE A 133 10.72 -12.03 -4.18
C ILE A 133 11.33 -11.37 -2.94
N LEU A 134 10.60 -11.28 -1.84
CA LEU A 134 11.11 -10.72 -0.58
C LEU A 134 12.35 -11.47 -0.11
N LYS A 135 12.32 -12.80 -0.13
CA LYS A 135 13.45 -13.65 0.24
C LYS A 135 14.67 -13.40 -0.64
N ILE A 136 14.49 -13.35 -1.98
CA ILE A 136 15.58 -13.09 -2.94
C ILE A 136 16.16 -11.69 -2.77
N LYS A 137 15.34 -10.70 -2.35
CA LYS A 137 15.74 -9.30 -2.17
C LYS A 137 16.22 -8.97 -0.75
N ASN A 138 16.49 -9.98 0.09
CA ASN A 138 16.97 -9.82 1.46
C ASN A 138 16.07 -8.92 2.32
N CYS A 139 14.76 -9.07 2.17
CA CYS A 139 13.80 -8.51 3.10
C CYS A 139 13.91 -9.25 4.43
N CYS A 140 13.83 -8.57 5.56
CA CYS A 140 13.87 -9.24 6.86
C CYS A 140 12.48 -9.42 7.46
N ILE A 141 11.55 -8.49 7.22
CA ILE A 141 10.21 -8.51 7.80
C ILE A 141 9.17 -8.09 6.77
N GLY A 142 8.05 -8.84 6.71
CA GLY A 142 6.84 -8.47 5.99
C GLY A 142 5.68 -8.25 6.97
N LEU A 143 5.05 -7.06 6.89
CA LEU A 143 3.93 -6.67 7.75
C LEU A 143 2.63 -6.76 6.98
N THR A 144 1.70 -7.59 7.46
CA THR A 144 0.36 -7.76 6.89
C THR A 144 -0.61 -6.71 7.40
N ALA A 145 -1.85 -6.74 6.92
CA ALA A 145 -2.96 -5.96 7.47
C ALA A 145 -3.88 -6.80 8.39
N GLU A 146 -3.44 -7.99 8.79
CA GLU A 146 -4.16 -8.83 9.73
C GLU A 146 -4.13 -8.20 11.13
N ASN A 147 -5.31 -8.11 11.74
CA ASN A 147 -5.46 -7.55 13.08
C ASN A 147 -5.25 -8.64 14.14
N ALA A 148 -4.00 -8.87 14.51
CA ALA A 148 -3.63 -9.87 15.51
C ALA A 148 -2.30 -9.52 16.19
N MET A 149 -2.03 -10.19 17.31
CA MET A 149 -0.74 -10.16 17.98
C MET A 149 0.27 -11.06 17.25
N ALA A 150 1.42 -10.51 16.85
CA ALA A 150 2.49 -11.31 16.26
C ALA A 150 3.09 -12.29 17.28
N GLN A 151 3.27 -13.52 16.86
CA GLN A 151 3.91 -14.59 17.65
C GLN A 151 5.24 -14.97 17.01
N LEU A 152 6.31 -14.24 17.33
CA LEU A 152 7.62 -14.34 16.67
C LEU A 152 8.24 -15.75 16.63
N VAL A 153 7.79 -16.65 17.48
CA VAL A 153 8.25 -18.06 17.49
C VAL A 153 7.48 -18.93 16.49
N LYS A 154 6.25 -18.53 16.13
CA LYS A 154 5.34 -19.32 15.28
C LYS A 154 5.11 -18.73 13.91
N ASP A 155 5.08 -17.39 13.85
CA ASP A 155 4.72 -16.69 12.64
C ASP A 155 5.90 -16.63 11.66
N ASN A 156 5.61 -16.68 10.38
CA ASN A 156 6.57 -16.40 9.34
C ASN A 156 6.94 -14.91 9.40
N PHE A 157 8.24 -14.59 9.46
CA PHE A 157 8.71 -13.19 9.49
C PHE A 157 8.25 -12.33 8.30
N PHE A 158 7.85 -12.94 7.20
CA PHE A 158 7.25 -12.23 6.07
C PHE A 158 5.74 -12.04 6.18
N GLU A 159 5.09 -12.52 7.25
CA GLU A 159 3.63 -12.52 7.40
C GLU A 159 3.20 -12.06 8.79
N LEU A 160 3.96 -11.13 9.40
CA LEU A 160 3.67 -10.65 10.74
C LEU A 160 2.40 -9.79 10.75
N PRO A 161 1.41 -10.14 11.57
CA PRO A 161 0.22 -9.33 11.79
C PRO A 161 0.54 -8.05 12.57
N ARG A 162 -0.36 -7.08 12.53
CA ARG A 162 -0.24 -5.81 13.27
C ARG A 162 -1.59 -5.17 13.54
N PHE A 163 -1.65 -4.37 14.57
CA PHE A 163 -2.81 -3.55 14.87
C PHE A 163 -2.79 -2.22 14.09
N ASP A 164 -3.97 -1.75 13.72
CA ASP A 164 -4.19 -0.36 13.32
C ASP A 164 -4.38 0.50 14.58
N THR A 165 -4.03 1.78 14.52
CA THR A 165 -4.24 2.71 15.64
C THR A 165 -5.72 2.84 16.03
N ASN A 166 -6.63 2.65 15.08
CA ASN A 166 -8.08 2.64 15.34
C ASN A 166 -8.59 1.35 16.01
N ASP A 167 -7.78 0.30 16.09
CA ASP A 167 -8.13 -0.93 16.83
C ASP A 167 -8.03 -0.72 18.36
N PHE A 168 -7.35 0.34 18.80
CA PHE A 168 -7.27 0.70 20.20
C PHE A 168 -8.42 1.64 20.58
N LYS A 169 -9.11 1.35 21.70
CA LYS A 169 -10.17 2.23 22.19
C LYS A 169 -9.58 3.62 22.46
N LYS A 170 -10.23 4.67 21.93
CA LYS A 170 -9.96 6.03 22.36
C LYS A 170 -10.37 6.13 23.85
N GLN A 171 -9.42 6.44 24.69
CA GLN A 171 -9.69 6.80 26.09
C GLN A 171 -10.38 8.15 26.15
#